data_c59e39f59d4cac1016352f7835920fcd
#
_entry.id   c59e39f59d4cac1016352f7835920fcd
#
_cell.length_a   1.000
_cell.length_b   1.000
_cell.length_c   1.000
_cell.angle_alpha   90.00
_cell.angle_beta   90.00
_cell.angle_gamma   90.00
#
_symmetry.space_group_name_H-M   'P 1'
#
loop_
_entity.id
_entity.type
_entity.pdbx_description
1 polymer ?
#
loop_
_entity_poly.entity_id
_entity_poly.type
_entity_poly.pdbx_seq_one_letter_code
_entity_poly.pdbx_strand_id
1 'polypeptide(L)'
;MFPDEFKNEVQLLPTVISYDKENEPDILSITASSAALAISGMPFMGPVGASRVGFIDGKYVLNPSKAELEKSKLDLVVAGTKDAVLMVESEANGLTEEEMLNAVKFGHEGFVPVIEMIEELAKECRKPEWTCLLYTSPSPRDRG
;
A
#
# COMPACT_ATOMS: atom_id res chain seq x y z
N MET A 1 3.10 10.69 -1.91
CA MET A 1 3.77 9.55 -2.59
C MET A 1 4.55 9.96 -3.84
N PHE A 2 4.34 11.13 -4.38
CA PHE A 2 5.13 11.76 -5.44
C PHE A 2 5.70 13.08 -4.94
N PRO A 3 6.86 13.55 -5.44
CA PRO A 3 7.37 14.87 -5.13
C PRO A 3 6.41 15.98 -5.54
N ASP A 4 6.42 17.11 -4.82
CA ASP A 4 5.54 18.25 -5.09
C ASP A 4 5.75 18.87 -6.47
N GLU A 5 6.95 18.72 -7.04
CA GLU A 5 7.33 19.18 -8.36
C GLU A 5 6.78 18.30 -9.50
N PHE A 6 6.38 17.07 -9.20
CA PHE A 6 5.80 16.15 -10.17
C PHE A 6 4.34 16.53 -10.42
N LYS A 7 4.06 17.17 -11.56
CA LYS A 7 2.73 17.69 -11.94
C LYS A 7 1.99 16.84 -12.97
N ASN A 8 2.58 15.75 -13.39
CA ASN A 8 1.93 14.84 -14.33
C ASN A 8 0.79 14.08 -13.64
N GLU A 9 -0.30 13.90 -14.37
CA GLU A 9 -1.41 13.06 -13.92
C GLU A 9 -0.96 11.59 -13.92
N VAL A 10 -1.27 10.89 -12.83
CA VAL A 10 -1.02 9.45 -12.69
C VAL A 10 -2.34 8.73 -12.49
N GLN A 11 -2.64 7.79 -13.37
CA GLN A 11 -3.83 6.97 -13.30
C GLN A 11 -3.45 5.50 -13.13
N LEU A 12 -4.05 4.86 -12.13
CA LEU A 12 -3.91 3.42 -11.87
C LEU A 12 -5.25 2.74 -12.12
N LEU A 13 -5.25 1.72 -12.98
CA LEU A 13 -6.44 0.98 -13.38
C LEU A 13 -6.23 -0.52 -13.10
N PRO A 14 -6.32 -0.96 -11.84
CA PRO A 14 -6.22 -2.38 -11.53
C PRO A 14 -7.43 -3.12 -12.09
N THR A 15 -7.18 -4.24 -12.79
CA THR A 15 -8.22 -5.09 -13.37
C THR A 15 -8.06 -6.50 -12.84
N VAL A 16 -9.12 -7.01 -12.22
CA VAL A 16 -9.17 -8.41 -11.75
C VAL A 16 -9.49 -9.31 -12.94
N ILE A 17 -8.53 -10.14 -13.33
CA ILE A 17 -8.68 -11.07 -14.47
C ILE A 17 -9.04 -12.49 -14.04
N SER A 18 -8.85 -12.82 -12.77
CA SER A 18 -9.24 -14.12 -12.18
C SER A 18 -9.52 -13.94 -10.70
N TYR A 19 -10.58 -14.57 -10.20
CA TYR A 19 -11.00 -14.47 -8.81
C TYR A 19 -11.54 -15.81 -8.32
N ASP A 20 -10.98 -16.34 -7.24
CA ASP A 20 -11.33 -17.62 -6.63
C ASP A 20 -12.58 -17.56 -5.72
N LYS A 21 -13.10 -16.36 -5.42
CA LYS A 21 -14.20 -16.06 -4.51
C LYS A 21 -13.89 -16.28 -3.01
N GLU A 22 -12.67 -16.63 -2.67
CA GLU A 22 -12.21 -16.84 -1.29
C GLU A 22 -11.31 -15.70 -0.81
N ASN A 23 -10.41 -15.22 -1.70
CA ASN A 23 -9.44 -14.17 -1.37
C ASN A 23 -9.85 -12.84 -2.02
N GLU A 24 -10.10 -11.83 -1.22
CA GLU A 24 -10.49 -10.51 -1.74
C GLU A 24 -9.35 -9.87 -2.53
N PRO A 25 -9.64 -9.29 -3.72
CA PRO A 25 -8.60 -8.80 -4.63
C PRO A 25 -8.05 -7.41 -4.29
N ASP A 26 -8.57 -6.73 -3.29
CA ASP A 26 -8.24 -5.36 -2.90
C ASP A 26 -6.77 -5.21 -2.47
N ILE A 27 -6.30 -6.07 -1.56
CA ILE A 27 -4.90 -6.07 -1.11
C ILE A 27 -3.94 -6.35 -2.27
N LEU A 28 -4.31 -7.31 -3.14
CA LEU A 28 -3.52 -7.60 -4.35
C LEU A 28 -3.51 -6.42 -5.32
N SER A 29 -4.62 -5.68 -5.42
CA SER A 29 -4.71 -4.48 -6.27
C SER A 29 -3.77 -3.37 -5.79
N ILE A 30 -3.66 -3.16 -4.48
CA ILE A 30 -2.71 -2.20 -3.90
C ILE A 30 -1.27 -2.64 -4.18
N THR A 31 -0.96 -3.91 -3.94
CA THR A 31 0.37 -4.49 -4.18
C THR A 31 0.77 -4.39 -5.65
N ALA A 32 -0.11 -4.78 -6.58
CA ALA A 32 0.15 -4.72 -8.00
C ALA A 32 0.33 -3.28 -8.49
N SER A 33 -0.47 -2.34 -8.00
CA SER A 33 -0.34 -0.90 -8.31
C SER A 33 0.99 -0.35 -7.82
N SER A 34 1.39 -0.70 -6.61
CA SER A 34 2.68 -0.30 -6.03
C SER A 34 3.86 -0.85 -6.83
N ALA A 35 3.82 -2.13 -7.23
CA ALA A 35 4.84 -2.75 -8.07
C ALA A 35 4.92 -2.07 -9.44
N ALA A 36 3.77 -1.81 -10.08
CA ALA A 36 3.73 -1.11 -11.38
C ALA A 36 4.36 0.28 -11.31
N LEU A 37 4.08 1.04 -10.25
CA LEU A 37 4.71 2.35 -10.02
C LEU A 37 6.21 2.23 -9.77
N ALA A 38 6.64 1.26 -8.97
CA ALA A 38 8.04 1.06 -8.63
C ALA A 38 8.91 0.73 -9.86
N ILE A 39 8.37 -0.02 -10.84
CA ILE A 39 9.08 -0.38 -12.08
C ILE A 39 8.91 0.64 -13.21
N SER A 40 8.00 1.60 -13.09
CA SER A 40 7.64 2.53 -14.18
C SER A 40 8.72 3.57 -14.50
N GLY A 41 9.63 3.83 -13.57
CA GLY A 41 10.61 4.92 -13.66
C GLY A 41 10.08 6.28 -13.20
N MET A 42 8.80 6.41 -12.89
CA MET A 42 8.25 7.63 -12.27
C MET A 42 8.88 7.89 -10.89
N PRO A 43 8.93 9.15 -10.42
CA PRO A 43 9.51 9.51 -9.12
C PRO A 43 8.56 9.12 -7.97
N PHE A 44 8.30 7.84 -7.83
CA PHE A 44 7.45 7.27 -6.80
C PHE A 44 8.24 7.05 -5.51
N MET A 45 7.81 7.69 -4.40
CA MET A 45 8.44 7.61 -3.08
C MET A 45 7.91 6.43 -2.26
N GLY A 46 7.72 5.29 -2.91
CA GLY A 46 7.34 4.01 -2.32
C GLY A 46 8.48 3.01 -2.45
N PRO A 47 8.21 1.70 -2.36
CA PRO A 47 6.88 1.08 -2.53
C PRO A 47 5.94 1.16 -1.32
N VAL A 48 4.67 0.86 -1.59
CA VAL A 48 3.60 0.71 -0.61
C VAL A 48 3.22 -0.76 -0.54
N GLY A 49 3.09 -1.26 0.68
CA GLY A 49 2.49 -2.55 0.96
C GLY A 49 1.12 -2.39 1.62
N ALA A 50 0.34 -3.45 1.60
CA ALA A 50 -0.93 -3.53 2.32
C ALA A 50 -1.16 -4.94 2.83
N SER A 51 -1.94 -5.03 3.90
CA SER A 51 -2.44 -6.30 4.42
C SER A 51 -3.82 -6.13 5.03
N ARG A 52 -4.56 -7.24 5.11
CA ARG A 52 -5.79 -7.33 5.88
C ARG A 52 -5.52 -8.10 7.17
N VAL A 53 -6.10 -7.66 8.27
CA VAL A 53 -5.96 -8.31 9.58
C VAL A 53 -7.34 -8.65 10.11
N GLY A 54 -7.54 -9.92 10.42
CA GLY A 54 -8.68 -10.41 11.19
C GLY A 54 -8.31 -10.68 12.64
N PHE A 55 -9.35 -10.79 13.50
CA PHE A 55 -9.20 -11.17 14.90
C PHE A 55 -10.21 -12.29 15.23
N ILE A 56 -9.69 -13.52 15.33
CA ILE A 56 -10.48 -14.75 15.48
C ILE A 56 -9.97 -15.52 16.70
N ASP A 57 -10.86 -15.88 17.61
CA ASP A 57 -10.53 -16.65 18.82
C ASP A 57 -9.33 -16.08 19.62
N GLY A 58 -9.28 -14.74 19.73
CA GLY A 58 -8.23 -14.04 20.47
C GLY A 58 -6.87 -13.98 19.74
N LYS A 59 -6.82 -14.28 18.43
CA LYS A 59 -5.59 -14.26 17.63
C LYS A 59 -5.75 -13.37 16.39
N TYR A 60 -4.67 -12.69 16.03
CA TYR A 60 -4.59 -11.97 14.77
C TYR A 60 -4.32 -12.95 13.63
N VAL A 61 -5.02 -12.75 12.52
CA VAL A 61 -4.88 -13.53 11.28
C VAL A 61 -4.54 -12.57 10.15
N LEU A 62 -3.43 -12.84 9.46
CA LEU A 62 -2.98 -12.02 8.33
C LEU A 62 -3.66 -12.51 7.05
N ASN A 63 -4.24 -11.57 6.30
CA ASN A 63 -4.94 -11.81 5.04
C ASN A 63 -5.94 -12.98 5.14
N PRO A 64 -6.90 -12.89 6.10
CA PRO A 64 -7.90 -13.95 6.26
C PRO A 64 -8.73 -14.11 4.99
N SER A 65 -9.12 -15.36 4.72
CA SER A 65 -10.10 -15.69 3.68
C SER A 65 -11.48 -15.11 4.03
N LYS A 66 -12.35 -15.03 3.04
CA LYS A 66 -13.73 -14.55 3.24
C LYS A 66 -14.48 -15.33 4.32
N ALA A 67 -14.33 -16.65 4.35
CA ALA A 67 -14.95 -17.50 5.36
C ALA A 67 -14.40 -17.28 6.78
N GLU A 68 -13.14 -16.87 6.90
CA GLU A 68 -12.53 -16.50 8.16
C GLU A 68 -12.98 -15.10 8.61
N LEU A 69 -13.13 -14.15 7.67
CA LEU A 69 -13.65 -12.81 7.96
C LEU A 69 -15.06 -12.84 8.54
N GLU A 70 -15.94 -13.73 8.07
CA GLU A 70 -17.30 -13.89 8.62
C GLU A 70 -17.31 -14.24 10.11
N LYS A 71 -16.24 -14.86 10.61
CA LYS A 71 -16.07 -15.24 12.03
C LYS A 71 -15.21 -14.24 12.81
N SER A 72 -14.63 -13.30 12.12
CA SER A 72 -13.72 -12.33 12.70
C SER A 72 -14.45 -11.19 13.42
N LYS A 73 -13.89 -10.74 14.55
CA LYS A 73 -14.33 -9.54 15.24
C LYS A 73 -13.69 -8.28 14.67
N LEU A 74 -12.78 -8.43 13.74
CA LEU A 74 -12.02 -7.35 13.12
C LEU A 74 -11.91 -7.60 11.62
N ASP A 75 -12.23 -6.60 10.83
CA ASP A 75 -11.78 -6.46 9.44
C ASP A 75 -10.99 -5.17 9.36
N LEU A 76 -9.68 -5.29 9.32
CA LEU A 76 -8.75 -4.16 9.29
C LEU A 76 -7.90 -4.23 8.04
N VAL A 77 -7.93 -3.18 7.22
CA VAL A 77 -6.97 -2.98 6.13
C VAL A 77 -5.97 -1.93 6.56
N VAL A 78 -4.70 -2.28 6.48
CA VAL A 78 -3.60 -1.37 6.74
C VAL A 78 -2.68 -1.31 5.53
N ALA A 79 -2.29 -0.09 5.13
CA ALA A 79 -1.35 0.13 4.05
C ALA A 79 -0.32 1.20 4.44
N GLY A 80 0.88 1.06 3.91
CA GLY A 80 1.96 2.00 4.23
C GLY A 80 3.26 1.68 3.52
N THR A 81 4.27 2.45 3.90
CA THR A 81 5.66 2.20 3.53
C THR A 81 6.33 1.30 4.56
N LYS A 82 7.59 0.96 4.35
CA LYS A 82 8.39 0.18 5.29
C LYS A 82 8.45 0.82 6.69
N ASP A 83 8.45 2.15 6.74
CA ASP A 83 8.70 2.91 7.97
C ASP A 83 7.45 3.57 8.56
N ALA A 84 6.33 3.61 7.82
CA ALA A 84 5.15 4.35 8.23
C ALA A 84 3.84 3.75 7.71
N VAL A 85 2.82 3.78 8.56
CA VAL A 85 1.43 3.49 8.17
C VAL A 85 0.83 4.75 7.54
N LEU A 86 0.22 4.62 6.37
CA LEU A 86 -0.39 5.70 5.61
C LEU A 86 -1.92 5.65 5.61
N MET A 87 -2.47 4.44 5.69
CA MET A 87 -3.92 4.21 5.64
C MET A 87 -4.30 3.11 6.62
N VAL A 88 -5.37 3.35 7.34
CA VAL A 88 -6.04 2.35 8.18
C VAL A 88 -7.53 2.49 7.93
N GLU A 89 -8.18 1.40 7.55
CA GLU A 89 -9.63 1.28 7.41
C GLU A 89 -10.08 0.04 8.19
N SER A 90 -11.07 0.19 9.07
CA SER A 90 -11.46 -0.92 9.94
C SER A 90 -12.92 -0.94 10.30
N GLU A 91 -13.46 -2.16 10.38
CA GLU A 91 -14.68 -2.49 11.08
C GLU A 91 -14.34 -3.41 12.26
N ALA A 92 -14.70 -3.00 13.49
CA ALA A 92 -14.37 -3.74 14.70
C ALA A 92 -15.60 -3.92 15.59
N ASN A 93 -15.72 -5.09 16.20
CA ASN A 93 -16.81 -5.43 17.11
C ASN A 93 -16.25 -5.76 18.50
N GLY A 94 -16.31 -4.76 19.41
CA GLY A 94 -15.99 -4.94 20.82
C GLY A 94 -14.51 -5.17 21.12
N LEU A 95 -13.58 -4.63 20.30
CA LEU A 95 -12.15 -4.67 20.56
C LEU A 95 -11.70 -3.44 21.36
N THR A 96 -10.69 -3.62 22.18
CA THR A 96 -10.05 -2.54 22.93
C THR A 96 -9.09 -1.73 22.04
N GLU A 97 -8.74 -0.50 22.48
CA GLU A 97 -7.75 0.33 21.78
C GLU A 97 -6.39 -0.36 21.67
N GLU A 98 -5.99 -1.11 22.68
CA GLU A 98 -4.74 -1.87 22.68
C GLU A 98 -4.77 -3.00 21.65
N GLU A 99 -5.86 -3.74 21.56
CA GLU A 99 -6.05 -4.77 20.54
C GLU A 99 -6.03 -4.18 19.13
N MET A 100 -6.67 -3.02 18.93
CA MET A 100 -6.65 -2.31 17.65
C MET A 100 -5.24 -1.83 17.27
N LEU A 101 -4.50 -1.25 18.21
CA LEU A 101 -3.12 -0.82 17.97
C LEU A 101 -2.21 -2.00 17.61
N ASN A 102 -2.35 -3.11 18.32
CA ASN A 102 -1.59 -4.32 18.04
C ASN A 102 -1.96 -4.93 16.70
N ALA A 103 -3.23 -4.86 16.27
CA ALA A 103 -3.68 -5.28 14.95
C ALA A 103 -3.00 -4.47 13.83
N VAL A 104 -2.92 -3.14 13.98
CA VAL A 104 -2.24 -2.25 13.03
C VAL A 104 -0.75 -2.60 12.93
N LYS A 105 -0.08 -2.80 14.06
CA LYS A 105 1.34 -3.22 14.08
C LYS A 105 1.53 -4.57 13.39
N PHE A 106 0.70 -5.54 13.72
CA PHE A 106 0.73 -6.89 13.12
C PHE A 106 0.55 -6.83 11.60
N GLY A 107 -0.39 -6.03 11.12
CA GLY A 107 -0.61 -5.83 9.69
C GLY A 107 0.56 -5.14 9.01
N HIS A 108 1.12 -4.09 9.62
CA HIS A 108 2.30 -3.40 9.11
C HIS A 108 3.50 -4.36 8.97
N GLU A 109 3.82 -5.09 10.02
CA GLU A 109 4.88 -6.11 9.98
C GLU A 109 4.60 -7.18 8.92
N GLY A 110 3.32 -7.53 8.72
CA GLY A 110 2.88 -8.52 7.75
C GLY A 110 3.09 -8.13 6.29
N PHE A 111 3.05 -6.84 5.93
CA PHE A 111 3.28 -6.42 4.56
C PHE A 111 4.71 -5.95 4.24
N VAL A 112 5.58 -5.80 5.24
CA VAL A 112 7.00 -5.45 5.00
C VAL A 112 7.68 -6.40 4.00
N PRO A 113 7.52 -7.74 4.08
CA PRO A 113 8.10 -8.65 3.09
C PRO A 113 7.60 -8.40 1.66
N VAL A 114 6.35 -7.93 1.49
CA VAL A 114 5.80 -7.57 0.18
C VAL A 114 6.52 -6.35 -0.39
N ILE A 115 6.81 -5.35 0.44
CA ILE A 115 7.59 -4.17 0.05
C ILE A 115 9.00 -4.59 -0.40
N GLU A 116 9.66 -5.46 0.34
CA GLU A 116 10.99 -5.98 0.01
C GLU A 116 11.00 -6.72 -1.33
N MET A 117 9.97 -7.52 -1.58
CA MET A 117 9.78 -8.20 -2.86
C MET A 117 9.61 -7.21 -4.03
N ILE A 118 8.84 -6.12 -3.82
CA ILE A 118 8.66 -5.07 -4.85
C ILE A 118 9.97 -4.31 -5.09
N GLU A 119 10.74 -4.02 -4.05
CA GLU A 119 12.06 -3.39 -4.16
C GLU A 119 13.03 -4.27 -4.95
N GLU A 120 13.02 -5.57 -4.72
CA GLU A 120 13.85 -6.54 -5.46
C GLU A 120 13.45 -6.60 -6.95
N LEU A 121 12.15 -6.70 -7.23
CA LEU A 121 11.62 -6.63 -8.60
C LEU A 121 12.02 -5.32 -9.30
N ALA A 122 11.95 -4.20 -8.60
CA ALA A 122 12.32 -2.90 -9.16
C ALA A 122 13.82 -2.82 -9.51
N LYS A 123 14.70 -3.45 -8.73
CA LYS A 123 16.14 -3.51 -9.06
C LYS A 123 16.41 -4.19 -10.40
N GLU A 124 15.61 -5.19 -10.76
CA GLU A 124 15.79 -5.97 -11.98
C GLU A 124 15.06 -5.37 -13.19
N CYS A 125 13.88 -4.80 -12.99
CA CYS A 125 12.93 -4.48 -14.07
C CYS A 125 12.62 -2.98 -14.21
N ARG A 126 13.16 -2.11 -13.37
CA ARG A 126 12.84 -0.67 -13.38
C ARG A 126 13.24 -0.04 -14.71
N LYS A 127 12.32 0.72 -15.29
CA LYS A 127 12.59 1.57 -16.46
C LYS A 127 13.51 2.75 -16.06
N PRO A 128 14.19 3.37 -17.04
CA PRO A 128 14.95 4.60 -16.79
C PRO A 128 14.09 5.65 -16.06
N GLU A 129 14.72 6.37 -15.14
CA GLU A 129 14.03 7.41 -14.39
C GLU A 129 13.54 8.53 -15.31
N TRP A 130 12.32 8.98 -15.05
CA TRP A 130 11.81 10.16 -15.70
C TRP A 130 12.59 11.37 -15.19
N THR A 131 13.20 12.10 -16.10
CA THR A 131 13.69 13.43 -15.82
C THR A 131 12.51 14.38 -15.71
N CYS A 132 12.05 14.62 -14.50
CA CYS A 132 11.10 15.69 -14.23
C CYS A 132 11.80 17.01 -14.51
N LEU A 133 11.34 17.77 -15.52
CA LEU A 133 11.74 19.16 -15.66
C LEU A 133 11.21 19.89 -14.42
N LEU A 134 12.12 20.20 -13.49
CA LEU A 134 11.81 21.11 -12.41
C LEU A 134 11.51 22.48 -13.03
N TYR A 135 10.23 22.76 -13.24
CA TYR A 135 9.80 24.12 -13.46
C TYR A 135 9.95 24.86 -12.13
N THR A 136 11.16 25.32 -11.85
CA THR A 136 11.33 26.38 -10.89
C THR A 136 10.62 27.60 -11.46
N SER A 137 9.47 27.96 -10.89
CA SER A 137 8.84 29.24 -11.18
C SER A 137 9.92 30.32 -11.00
N PRO A 138 10.17 31.17 -12.02
CA PRO A 138 11.18 32.21 -11.87
C PRO A 138 10.80 33.05 -10.65
N SER A 139 11.74 33.20 -9.73
CA SER A 139 11.58 34.05 -8.56
C SER A 139 11.10 35.43 -9.00
N PRO A 140 10.25 36.13 -8.24
CA PRO A 140 9.90 37.51 -8.53
C PRO A 140 11.11 38.45 -8.70
N ARG A 141 12.30 38.03 -8.22
CA ARG A 141 13.57 38.75 -8.41
C ARG A 141 14.19 38.56 -9.80
N ASP A 142 13.78 37.55 -10.56
CA ASP A 142 14.31 37.27 -11.90
C ASP A 142 13.49 37.96 -13.02
N ARG A 143 12.51 38.78 -12.63
CA ARG A 143 11.72 39.64 -13.53
C ARG A 143 12.30 41.07 -13.49
N GLY A 144 13.55 41.20 -13.88
CA GLY A 144 14.18 42.50 -14.11
C GLY A 144 13.99 42.97 -15.54
#